data_9895ca2a9465d50e18adc682b1d8a335
#
_entry.id   9895ca2a9465d50e18adc682b1d8a335
#
_cell.length_a   1.000
_cell.length_b   1.000
_cell.length_c   1.000
_cell.angle_alpha   90.00
_cell.angle_beta   90.00
_cell.angle_gamma   90.00
#
_symmetry.space_group_name_H-M   'P 1'
#
loop_
_entity.id
_entity.type
_entity.pdbx_description
1 polymer ?
#
loop_
_entity_poly.entity_id
_entity_poly.type
_entity_poly.pdbx_seq_one_letter_code
_entity_poly.pdbx_strand_id
1 'polypeptide(L)'
;GLNNMLIGLPIQKNWGLVLGILPYSSMGYNAESNETIDSNSINYKYSGDGSINRLVLGNGFNVINKGDSIRIALGFNASYLFGTLNQLNSVEFDNSYYNSRIQNQASISSWLFEGGIQYFQQFRNPLNSNRWFLRAGASFANQSNVQTFNDYFAYSYTYNFSVQEIPKDTLDFQEDVSGNVTIPSKMIFSISVGRNTQDKNVWDLAIQYASSNWTTFNDDQLFLNQTNLPLGSSEQWTLGYRITPSLDWANTNKSVFAKSNYSFGLKRAVSEVMLQNKSLLNYGINFGVSIPMLSSRSXX
;
A
#
# COMPACT_ATOMS: atom_id res chain seq x y z
N GLY A 1 -4.38 5.89 -13.73
CA GLY A 1 -3.23 4.98 -13.60
C GLY A 1 -3.65 3.52 -13.55
N LEU A 2 -2.70 2.64 -13.81
CA LEU A 2 -2.92 1.18 -13.72
C LEU A 2 -3.15 0.81 -12.25
N ASN A 3 -4.30 0.18 -11.95
CA ASN A 3 -4.57 -0.16 -10.56
C ASN A 3 -3.75 -1.41 -10.18
N ASN A 4 -4.30 -2.58 -10.32
CA ASN A 4 -3.63 -3.82 -9.95
C ASN A 4 -3.77 -4.83 -11.08
N MET A 5 -2.70 -5.48 -11.43
CA MET A 5 -2.75 -6.59 -12.37
C MET A 5 -1.93 -7.74 -11.81
N LEU A 6 -2.58 -8.85 -11.50
CA LEU A 6 -1.93 -10.06 -10.96
C LEU A 6 -2.44 -11.28 -11.72
N ILE A 7 -1.52 -12.15 -12.07
CA ILE A 7 -1.80 -13.42 -12.72
C ILE A 7 -1.23 -14.52 -11.84
N GLY A 8 -2.09 -15.43 -11.40
CA GLY A 8 -1.70 -16.60 -10.62
C GLY A 8 -1.69 -17.85 -11.48
N LEU A 9 -0.60 -18.58 -11.45
CA LEU A 9 -0.38 -19.78 -12.25
C LEU A 9 -0.16 -20.96 -11.32
N PRO A 10 -1.05 -21.97 -11.31
CA PRO A 10 -0.78 -23.22 -10.62
C PRO A 10 0.20 -24.07 -11.46
N ILE A 11 1.46 -24.10 -11.04
CA ILE A 11 2.51 -24.81 -11.78
C ILE A 11 2.42 -26.32 -11.50
N GLN A 12 2.27 -26.66 -10.21
CA GLN A 12 2.09 -28.04 -9.76
C GLN A 12 1.11 -28.07 -8.60
N LYS A 13 0.71 -29.28 -8.17
CA LYS A 13 -0.25 -29.48 -7.07
C LYS A 13 0.12 -28.71 -5.79
N ASN A 14 1.42 -28.59 -5.51
CA ASN A 14 1.90 -27.93 -4.30
C ASN A 14 2.73 -26.69 -4.59
N TRP A 15 2.73 -26.18 -5.83
CA TRP A 15 3.53 -25.02 -6.22
C TRP A 15 2.70 -24.08 -7.10
N GLY A 16 2.64 -22.83 -6.68
CA GLY A 16 2.02 -21.74 -7.43
C GLY A 16 2.96 -20.58 -7.65
N LEU A 17 2.80 -19.91 -8.77
CA LEU A 17 3.55 -18.74 -9.16
C LEU A 17 2.59 -17.56 -9.30
N VAL A 18 3.04 -16.36 -8.94
CA VAL A 18 2.28 -15.12 -9.18
C VAL A 18 3.19 -14.14 -9.89
N LEU A 19 2.64 -13.51 -10.91
CA LEU A 19 3.29 -12.42 -11.64
C LEU A 19 2.33 -11.23 -11.66
N GLY A 20 2.89 -10.02 -11.55
CA GLY A 20 2.02 -8.86 -11.70
C GLY A 20 2.68 -7.54 -11.45
N ILE A 21 1.92 -6.48 -11.70
CA ILE A 21 2.31 -5.10 -11.46
C ILE A 21 1.33 -4.50 -10.45
N LEU A 22 1.88 -3.88 -9.42
CA LEU A 22 1.12 -3.28 -8.33
C LEU A 22 1.66 -1.87 -8.06
N PRO A 23 0.80 -0.91 -7.71
CA PRO A 23 1.29 0.35 -7.17
C PRO A 23 1.96 0.10 -5.82
N TYR A 24 3.06 0.79 -5.56
CA TYR A 24 3.80 0.72 -4.31
C TYR A 24 3.60 1.97 -3.48
N SER A 25 3.81 3.13 -4.11
CA SER A 25 3.65 4.45 -3.47
C SER A 25 3.23 5.46 -4.52
N SER A 26 2.55 6.50 -4.10
CA SER A 26 2.19 7.60 -4.99
C SER A 26 2.28 8.92 -4.25
N MET A 27 2.67 9.96 -4.98
CA MET A 27 2.67 11.33 -4.51
C MET A 27 1.68 12.14 -5.34
N GLY A 28 0.85 12.95 -4.68
CA GLY A 28 -0.08 13.84 -5.37
C GLY A 28 -0.58 14.91 -4.42
N TYR A 29 -0.05 16.11 -4.56
CA TYR A 29 -0.51 17.24 -3.74
C TYR A 29 -0.34 18.54 -4.53
N ASN A 30 -1.16 19.53 -4.16
CA ASN A 30 -1.02 20.90 -4.61
C ASN A 30 -1.42 21.80 -3.44
N ALA A 31 -0.51 22.67 -3.04
CA ALA A 31 -0.72 23.57 -1.91
C ALA A 31 -0.22 24.95 -2.27
N GLU A 32 -0.93 25.97 -1.82
CA GLU A 32 -0.56 27.36 -2.02
C GLU A 32 -0.61 28.10 -0.67
N SER A 33 0.31 29.04 -0.49
CA SER A 33 0.33 29.91 0.67
C SER A 33 0.69 31.32 0.24
N ASN A 34 -0.07 32.28 0.70
CA ASN A 34 0.17 33.69 0.39
C ASN A 34 0.67 34.42 1.64
N GLU A 35 1.68 35.24 1.45
CA GLU A 35 2.24 36.08 2.50
C GLU A 35 2.44 37.50 1.97
N THR A 36 2.26 38.50 2.82
CA THR A 36 2.51 39.88 2.45
C THR A 36 3.70 40.40 3.29
N ILE A 37 4.76 40.80 2.60
CA ILE A 37 5.97 41.36 3.22
C ILE A 37 6.20 42.75 2.60
N ASP A 38 6.22 43.78 3.44
CA ASP A 38 6.46 45.18 3.03
C ASP A 38 5.57 45.62 1.84
N SER A 39 4.26 45.25 1.91
CA SER A 39 3.25 45.55 0.90
C SER A 39 3.40 44.79 -0.42
N ASN A 40 4.33 43.83 -0.51
CA ASN A 40 4.43 42.95 -1.66
C ASN A 40 3.75 41.61 -1.33
N SER A 41 2.89 41.15 -2.20
CA SER A 41 2.28 39.82 -2.08
C SER A 41 3.24 38.78 -2.65
N ILE A 42 3.48 37.73 -1.90
CA ILE A 42 4.32 36.61 -2.29
C ILE A 42 3.47 35.35 -2.25
N ASN A 43 3.42 34.64 -3.36
CA ASN A 43 2.67 33.39 -3.47
C ASN A 43 3.65 32.21 -3.56
N TYR A 44 3.58 31.36 -2.57
CA TYR A 44 4.33 30.08 -2.52
C TYR A 44 3.44 28.96 -3.05
N LYS A 45 3.91 28.27 -4.06
CA LYS A 45 3.20 27.12 -4.66
C LYS A 45 4.04 25.86 -4.51
N TYR A 46 3.42 24.82 -4.02
CA TYR A 46 4.04 23.52 -3.79
C TYR A 46 3.20 22.46 -4.47
N SER A 47 3.79 21.72 -5.39
CA SER A 47 3.11 20.60 -6.01
C SER A 47 4.03 19.39 -6.09
N GLY A 48 3.41 18.23 -6.03
CA GLY A 48 4.13 16.98 -6.20
C GLY A 48 3.25 15.98 -6.92
N ASP A 49 3.87 15.20 -7.79
CA ASP A 49 3.18 14.15 -8.52
C ASP A 49 4.13 13.00 -8.80
N GLY A 50 3.56 11.87 -9.15
CA GLY A 50 4.33 10.70 -9.52
C GLY A 50 3.90 9.43 -8.81
N SER A 51 4.49 8.32 -9.22
CA SER A 51 4.19 7.02 -8.62
C SER A 51 5.35 6.06 -8.75
N ILE A 52 5.49 5.25 -7.72
CA ILE A 52 6.40 4.11 -7.71
C ILE A 52 5.53 2.86 -7.86
N ASN A 53 5.87 2.02 -8.80
CA ASN A 53 5.21 0.76 -9.05
C ASN A 53 6.16 -0.38 -8.71
N ARG A 54 5.60 -1.58 -8.50
CA ARG A 54 6.41 -2.78 -8.31
C ARG A 54 5.96 -3.89 -9.26
N LEU A 55 6.92 -4.45 -9.96
CA LEU A 55 6.76 -5.70 -10.68
C LEU A 55 7.05 -6.84 -9.70
N VAL A 56 6.10 -7.76 -9.52
CA VAL A 56 6.18 -8.81 -8.50
C VAL A 56 6.31 -10.17 -9.17
N LEU A 57 7.27 -10.95 -8.68
CA LEU A 57 7.40 -12.39 -8.96
C LEU A 57 7.28 -13.11 -7.63
N GLY A 58 6.15 -13.79 -7.42
CA GLY A 58 5.86 -14.50 -6.18
C GLY A 58 5.81 -16.01 -6.39
N ASN A 59 6.37 -16.75 -5.44
CA ASN A 59 6.36 -18.22 -5.41
C ASN A 59 5.75 -18.69 -4.10
N GLY A 60 4.88 -19.69 -4.18
CA GLY A 60 4.27 -20.31 -3.02
C GLY A 60 4.33 -21.83 -3.09
N PHE A 61 4.77 -22.46 -2.00
CA PHE A 61 4.97 -23.91 -1.92
C PHE A 61 4.21 -24.46 -0.71
N ASN A 62 3.38 -25.47 -0.93
CA ASN A 62 2.80 -26.27 0.17
C ASN A 62 3.85 -27.30 0.58
N VAL A 63 4.53 -27.04 1.69
CA VAL A 63 5.57 -27.92 2.23
C VAL A 63 4.93 -29.15 2.91
N ILE A 64 3.82 -28.91 3.62
CA ILE A 64 3.00 -29.96 4.20
C ILE A 64 1.58 -29.76 3.69
N ASN A 65 1.03 -30.84 3.12
CA ASN A 65 -0.34 -30.82 2.59
C ASN A 65 -1.00 -32.17 2.88
N LYS A 66 -1.62 -32.28 4.07
CA LYS A 66 -2.38 -33.47 4.46
C LYS A 66 -3.87 -33.27 4.13
N GLY A 67 -4.13 -32.92 2.88
CA GLY A 67 -5.50 -32.69 2.38
C GLY A 67 -6.19 -31.55 3.11
N ASP A 68 -7.38 -31.86 3.63
CA ASP A 68 -8.19 -30.86 4.33
C ASP A 68 -7.78 -30.63 5.78
N SER A 69 -6.89 -31.46 6.34
CA SER A 69 -6.60 -31.41 7.77
C SER A 69 -5.56 -30.38 8.15
N ILE A 70 -4.37 -30.45 7.52
CA ILE A 70 -3.25 -29.57 7.87
C ILE A 70 -2.56 -29.15 6.57
N ARG A 71 -2.23 -27.85 6.47
CA ARG A 71 -1.45 -27.32 5.39
C ARG A 71 -0.44 -26.30 5.93
N ILE A 72 0.82 -26.45 5.54
CA ILE A 72 1.87 -25.46 5.79
C ILE A 72 2.41 -25.04 4.46
N ALA A 73 2.38 -23.72 4.21
CA ALA A 73 2.89 -23.14 2.97
C ALA A 73 3.97 -22.11 3.27
N LEU A 74 4.99 -22.10 2.42
CA LEU A 74 6.03 -21.07 2.41
C LEU A 74 5.87 -20.24 1.14
N GLY A 75 6.08 -18.94 1.28
CA GLY A 75 6.02 -18.01 0.16
C GLY A 75 7.24 -17.12 0.11
N PHE A 76 7.63 -16.74 -1.09
CA PHE A 76 8.72 -15.81 -1.33
C PHE A 76 8.34 -14.93 -2.51
N ASN A 77 8.52 -13.61 -2.34
CA ASN A 77 8.29 -12.63 -3.39
C ASN A 77 9.59 -11.86 -3.66
N ALA A 78 9.93 -11.73 -4.92
CA ALA A 78 10.90 -10.77 -5.40
C ALA A 78 10.13 -9.68 -6.13
N SER A 79 10.38 -8.43 -5.78
CA SER A 79 9.70 -7.29 -6.40
C SER A 79 10.73 -6.29 -6.90
N TYR A 80 10.53 -5.81 -8.13
CA TYR A 80 11.35 -4.74 -8.70
C TYR A 80 10.55 -3.43 -8.65
N LEU A 81 11.05 -2.47 -7.88
CA LEU A 81 10.49 -1.12 -7.80
C LEU A 81 10.97 -0.29 -8.97
N PHE A 82 10.09 0.51 -9.53
CA PHE A 82 10.43 1.46 -10.59
C PHE A 82 9.42 2.59 -10.63
N GLY A 83 9.89 3.78 -10.99
CA GLY A 83 9.00 4.94 -11.12
C GLY A 83 9.73 6.25 -10.83
N THR A 84 8.98 7.35 -10.94
CA THR A 84 9.52 8.70 -10.79
C THR A 84 8.56 9.50 -9.92
N LEU A 85 9.13 10.30 -9.03
CA LEU A 85 8.44 11.30 -8.23
C LEU A 85 8.96 12.69 -8.64
N ASN A 86 8.05 13.63 -8.86
CA ASN A 86 8.36 15.00 -9.22
C ASN A 86 7.88 15.94 -8.13
N GLN A 87 8.68 16.93 -7.80
CA GLN A 87 8.31 17.97 -6.86
C GLN A 87 8.62 19.33 -7.50
N LEU A 88 7.69 20.23 -7.39
CA LEU A 88 7.81 21.56 -7.97
C LEU A 88 7.44 22.60 -6.93
N ASN A 89 8.37 23.46 -6.59
CA ASN A 89 8.20 24.55 -5.65
C ASN A 89 8.43 25.87 -6.36
N SER A 90 7.48 26.80 -6.27
CA SER A 90 7.59 28.12 -6.91
C SER A 90 7.34 29.22 -5.90
N VAL A 91 8.06 30.33 -6.09
CA VAL A 91 7.81 31.58 -5.38
C VAL A 91 7.48 32.63 -6.41
N GLU A 92 6.30 33.21 -6.34
CA GLU A 92 5.79 34.19 -7.29
C GLU A 92 5.50 35.51 -6.61
N PHE A 93 5.85 36.59 -7.28
CA PHE A 93 5.69 37.97 -6.82
C PHE A 93 4.69 38.72 -7.69
N ASP A 94 3.85 39.53 -7.07
CA ASP A 94 2.85 40.33 -7.80
C ASP A 94 3.49 41.47 -8.63
N ASN A 95 4.71 41.83 -8.33
CA ASN A 95 5.37 42.99 -8.94
C ASN A 95 6.52 42.56 -9.86
N SER A 96 7.33 43.49 -10.26
CA SER A 96 8.36 43.36 -11.29
C SER A 96 9.56 42.47 -10.88
N TYR A 97 9.45 41.72 -9.82
CA TYR A 97 10.53 40.82 -9.43
C TYR A 97 10.48 39.53 -10.24
N TYR A 98 11.62 38.90 -10.41
CA TYR A 98 11.67 37.57 -11.01
C TYR A 98 11.11 36.56 -10.05
N ASN A 99 10.28 35.69 -10.58
CA ASN A 99 9.80 34.49 -9.87
C ASN A 99 10.91 33.46 -9.83
N SER A 100 10.83 32.54 -8.88
CA SER A 100 11.78 31.44 -8.83
C SER A 100 11.03 30.10 -8.78
N ARG A 101 11.67 29.06 -9.34
CA ARG A 101 11.12 27.71 -9.36
C ARG A 101 12.22 26.70 -9.11
N ILE A 102 11.89 25.71 -8.30
CA ILE A 102 12.73 24.56 -8.04
C ILE A 102 11.97 23.31 -8.49
N GLN A 103 12.58 22.55 -9.38
CA GLN A 103 12.08 21.25 -9.81
C GLN A 103 13.02 20.18 -9.26
N ASN A 104 12.46 19.21 -8.56
CA ASN A 104 13.15 18.00 -8.11
C ASN A 104 12.49 16.80 -8.76
N GLN A 105 13.27 15.96 -9.40
CA GLN A 105 12.79 14.68 -9.94
C GLN A 105 13.64 13.56 -9.36
N ALA A 106 12.97 12.57 -8.74
CA ALA A 106 13.64 11.41 -8.17
C ALA A 106 13.16 10.16 -8.91
N SER A 107 14.07 9.52 -9.63
CA SER A 107 13.83 8.23 -10.29
C SER A 107 14.32 7.11 -9.41
N ILE A 108 13.48 6.07 -9.23
CA ILE A 108 13.71 4.98 -8.30
C ILE A 108 13.77 3.66 -9.06
N SER A 109 14.80 2.86 -8.76
CA SER A 109 14.89 1.48 -9.25
C SER A 109 15.58 0.61 -8.22
N SER A 110 14.92 -0.48 -7.77
CA SER A 110 15.51 -1.37 -6.77
C SER A 110 14.74 -2.67 -6.61
N TRP A 111 15.38 -3.65 -6.00
CA TRP A 111 14.78 -4.94 -5.66
C TRP A 111 14.36 -4.97 -4.20
N LEU A 112 13.17 -5.51 -3.95
CA LEU A 112 12.67 -5.83 -2.61
C LEU A 112 12.38 -7.32 -2.52
N PHE A 113 12.64 -7.90 -1.35
CA PHE A 113 12.42 -9.31 -1.08
C PHE A 113 11.53 -9.48 0.14
N GLU A 114 10.55 -10.36 0.02
CA GLU A 114 9.61 -10.67 1.09
C GLU A 114 9.46 -12.19 1.22
N GLY A 115 9.40 -12.67 2.44
CA GLY A 115 9.16 -14.08 2.72
C GLY A 115 8.00 -14.25 3.68
N GLY A 116 7.36 -15.41 3.64
CA GLY A 116 6.25 -15.67 4.55
C GLY A 116 5.96 -17.14 4.75
N ILE A 117 5.25 -17.42 5.83
CA ILE A 117 4.78 -18.75 6.17
C ILE A 117 3.29 -18.67 6.50
N GLN A 118 2.56 -19.68 6.07
CA GLN A 118 1.13 -19.83 6.39
C GLN A 118 0.89 -21.23 6.95
N TYR A 119 0.11 -21.27 8.00
CA TYR A 119 -0.38 -22.48 8.63
C TYR A 119 -1.89 -22.52 8.52
N PHE A 120 -2.43 -23.66 8.15
CA PHE A 120 -3.86 -23.92 8.10
C PHE A 120 -4.12 -25.27 8.76
N GLN A 121 -5.10 -25.31 9.68
CA GLN A 121 -5.56 -26.56 10.25
C GLN A 121 -7.08 -26.55 10.29
N GLN A 122 -7.67 -27.66 9.87
CA GLN A 122 -9.11 -27.88 9.93
C GLN A 122 -9.41 -29.01 10.92
N PHE A 123 -10.35 -28.74 11.80
CA PHE A 123 -10.84 -29.69 12.79
C PHE A 123 -12.24 -30.13 12.37
N ARG A 124 -12.43 -31.43 12.23
CA ARG A 124 -13.72 -32.02 11.87
C ARG A 124 -14.26 -32.76 13.06
N ASN A 125 -15.50 -32.46 13.45
CA ASN A 125 -16.18 -33.24 14.47
C ASN A 125 -16.85 -34.46 13.79
N PRO A 126 -16.49 -35.69 14.15
CA PRO A 126 -17.08 -36.86 13.50
C PRO A 126 -18.57 -37.07 13.80
N LEU A 127 -19.07 -36.48 14.89
CA LEU A 127 -20.47 -36.64 15.33
C LEU A 127 -21.43 -35.66 14.63
N ASN A 128 -20.90 -34.60 14.01
CA ASN A 128 -21.71 -33.63 13.30
C ASN A 128 -20.89 -33.00 12.16
N SER A 129 -21.56 -32.35 11.25
CA SER A 129 -20.90 -31.77 10.06
C SER A 129 -20.10 -30.52 10.37
N ASN A 130 -19.86 -30.20 11.63
CA ASN A 130 -19.14 -28.98 12.00
C ASN A 130 -17.65 -29.08 11.63
N ARG A 131 -17.17 -28.09 10.90
CA ARG A 131 -15.77 -27.95 10.54
C ARG A 131 -15.28 -26.61 11.05
N TRP A 132 -14.32 -26.67 11.96
CA TRP A 132 -13.63 -25.48 12.45
C TRP A 132 -12.29 -25.37 11.76
N PHE A 133 -11.81 -24.17 11.60
CA PHE A 133 -10.48 -23.97 11.05
C PHE A 133 -9.71 -22.93 11.86
N LEU A 134 -8.42 -23.11 11.86
CA LEU A 134 -7.43 -22.17 12.37
C LEU A 134 -6.49 -21.84 11.23
N ARG A 135 -6.25 -20.56 10.99
CA ARG A 135 -5.21 -20.08 10.09
C ARG A 135 -4.27 -19.17 10.86
N ALA A 136 -2.99 -19.30 10.61
CA ALA A 136 -1.97 -18.39 11.11
C ALA A 136 -1.02 -18.06 9.99
N GLY A 137 -0.49 -16.84 10.01
CA GLY A 137 0.44 -16.40 8.98
C GLY A 137 1.43 -15.40 9.53
N ALA A 138 2.63 -15.44 8.98
CA ALA A 138 3.66 -14.45 9.25
C ALA A 138 4.34 -14.10 7.95
N SER A 139 4.64 -12.82 7.74
CA SER A 139 5.45 -12.37 6.62
C SER A 139 6.45 -11.32 7.09
N PHE A 140 7.57 -11.30 6.40
CA PHE A 140 8.68 -10.41 6.68
C PHE A 140 9.24 -9.88 5.37
N ALA A 141 9.37 -8.55 5.30
CA ALA A 141 10.13 -7.87 4.26
C ALA A 141 11.37 -7.26 4.92
N ASN A 142 12.53 -7.53 4.35
CA ASN A 142 13.77 -7.01 4.92
C ASN A 142 13.93 -5.51 4.66
N GLN A 143 14.76 -4.86 5.46
CA GLN A 143 15.20 -3.51 5.16
C GLN A 143 15.93 -3.50 3.82
N SER A 144 15.69 -2.49 3.01
CA SER A 144 16.27 -2.39 1.67
C SER A 144 16.78 -0.98 1.41
N ASN A 145 17.97 -0.90 0.84
CA ASN A 145 18.52 0.35 0.32
C ASN A 145 18.13 0.45 -1.15
N VAL A 146 17.33 1.45 -1.44
CA VAL A 146 16.75 1.70 -2.75
C VAL A 146 17.57 2.79 -3.42
N GLN A 147 18.12 2.48 -4.58
CA GLN A 147 18.90 3.44 -5.35
C GLN A 147 17.98 4.48 -6.00
N THR A 148 18.37 5.74 -5.90
CA THR A 148 17.69 6.86 -6.56
C THR A 148 18.65 7.60 -7.49
N PHE A 149 18.09 8.21 -8.51
CA PHE A 149 18.77 9.15 -9.39
C PHE A 149 17.95 10.42 -9.40
N ASN A 150 18.61 11.53 -9.09
CA ASN A 150 17.92 12.77 -8.80
C ASN A 150 18.38 13.87 -9.76
N ASP A 151 17.39 14.57 -10.33
CA ASP A 151 17.62 15.78 -11.12
C ASP A 151 17.07 16.97 -10.32
N TYR A 152 17.87 18.00 -10.19
CA TYR A 152 17.53 19.24 -9.51
C TYR A 152 17.73 20.40 -10.44
N PHE A 153 16.70 21.22 -10.62
CA PHE A 153 16.77 22.38 -11.48
C PHE A 153 16.10 23.57 -10.79
N ALA A 154 16.91 24.59 -10.49
CA ALA A 154 16.45 25.85 -9.91
C ALA A 154 16.68 26.97 -10.91
N TYR A 155 15.63 27.73 -11.20
CA TYR A 155 15.72 28.82 -12.18
C TYR A 155 14.80 29.97 -11.81
N SER A 156 15.13 31.15 -12.32
CA SER A 156 14.27 32.32 -12.27
C SER A 156 13.47 32.44 -13.56
N TYR A 157 12.28 33.03 -13.47
CA TYR A 157 11.41 33.23 -14.63
C TYR A 157 10.53 34.45 -14.44
N THR A 158 9.93 34.91 -15.55
CA THR A 158 8.94 35.96 -15.55
C THR A 158 7.77 35.56 -16.47
N TYR A 159 6.66 36.28 -16.40
CA TYR A 159 5.55 36.06 -17.30
C TYR A 159 5.56 37.13 -18.39
N ASN A 160 5.26 36.75 -19.65
CA ASN A 160 4.98 37.69 -20.70
C ASN A 160 3.51 38.17 -20.65
N PHE A 161 3.16 39.03 -21.58
CA PHE A 161 1.80 39.59 -21.69
C PHE A 161 0.73 38.50 -21.94
N SER A 162 1.12 37.32 -22.44
CA SER A 162 0.23 36.19 -22.69
C SER A 162 0.22 35.20 -21.53
N VAL A 163 0.77 35.55 -20.38
CA VAL A 163 0.88 34.70 -19.15
C VAL A 163 1.69 33.41 -19.41
N GLN A 164 2.59 33.45 -20.38
CA GLN A 164 3.54 32.36 -20.60
C GLN A 164 4.82 32.61 -19.80
N GLU A 165 5.35 31.55 -19.21
CA GLU A 165 6.62 31.60 -18.48
C GLU A 165 7.79 31.81 -19.46
N ILE A 166 8.67 32.71 -19.12
CA ILE A 166 9.92 32.94 -19.82
C ILE A 166 11.05 32.73 -18.83
N PRO A 167 11.80 31.63 -18.93
CA PRO A 167 12.97 31.43 -18.08
C PRO A 167 13.99 32.56 -18.30
N LYS A 168 14.66 32.93 -17.21
CA LYS A 168 15.68 34.02 -17.23
C LYS A 168 17.07 33.48 -16.95
N ASP A 169 17.28 33.02 -15.73
CA ASP A 169 18.58 32.52 -15.30
C ASP A 169 18.46 31.17 -14.63
N THR A 170 19.42 30.30 -14.91
CA THR A 170 19.61 29.07 -14.16
C THR A 170 20.34 29.38 -12.85
N LEU A 171 19.73 29.08 -11.73
CA LEU A 171 20.31 29.36 -10.41
C LEU A 171 21.16 28.17 -9.95
N ASP A 172 20.67 26.94 -10.19
CA ASP A 172 21.42 25.73 -9.88
C ASP A 172 20.89 24.60 -10.76
N PHE A 173 21.79 23.68 -11.13
CA PHE A 173 21.43 22.52 -11.96
C PHE A 173 22.31 21.34 -11.59
N GLN A 174 21.66 20.23 -11.23
CA GLN A 174 22.35 18.98 -10.94
C GLN A 174 21.57 17.86 -11.64
N GLU A 175 22.26 16.95 -12.29
CA GLU A 175 21.67 15.89 -13.09
C GLU A 175 22.27 14.55 -12.69
N ASP A 176 21.45 13.51 -12.66
CA ASP A 176 21.85 12.14 -12.36
C ASP A 176 22.61 12.00 -11.03
N VAL A 177 22.23 12.78 -10.03
CA VAL A 177 22.85 12.67 -8.70
C VAL A 177 22.35 11.37 -8.05
N SER A 178 23.27 10.41 -7.87
CA SER A 178 22.92 9.13 -7.27
C SER A 178 22.70 9.28 -5.77
N GLY A 179 21.66 8.66 -5.27
CA GLY A 179 21.30 8.65 -3.86
C GLY A 179 20.81 7.30 -3.41
N ASN A 180 20.57 7.19 -2.12
CA ASN A 180 20.02 5.97 -1.53
C ASN A 180 18.92 6.33 -0.53
N VAL A 181 17.79 5.64 -0.66
CA VAL A 181 16.68 5.72 0.28
C VAL A 181 16.60 4.39 1.03
N THR A 182 16.60 4.44 2.34
CA THR A 182 16.48 3.23 3.16
C THR A 182 15.02 2.99 3.49
N ILE A 183 14.43 1.92 2.92
CA ILE A 183 13.09 1.47 3.26
C ILE A 183 13.19 0.49 4.44
N PRO A 184 12.48 0.72 5.55
CA PRO A 184 12.61 -0.14 6.72
C PRO A 184 11.99 -1.53 6.52
N SER A 185 12.42 -2.46 7.36
CA SER A 185 11.82 -3.79 7.41
C SER A 185 10.36 -3.72 7.86
N LYS A 186 9.58 -4.70 7.41
CA LYS A 186 8.16 -4.81 7.75
C LYS A 186 7.84 -6.23 8.18
N MET A 187 7.11 -6.36 9.27
CA MET A 187 6.62 -7.64 9.78
C MET A 187 5.10 -7.61 9.85
N ILE A 188 4.48 -8.71 9.46
CA ILE A 188 3.03 -8.90 9.57
C ILE A 188 2.77 -10.26 10.20
N PHE A 189 1.93 -10.29 11.22
CA PHE A 189 1.43 -11.52 11.83
C PHE A 189 -0.08 -11.53 11.78
N SER A 190 -0.66 -12.69 11.49
CA SER A 190 -2.10 -12.83 11.43
C SER A 190 -2.54 -14.17 11.96
N ILE A 191 -3.70 -14.18 12.62
CA ILE A 191 -4.35 -15.41 13.04
C ILE A 191 -5.85 -15.28 12.79
N SER A 192 -6.48 -16.35 12.33
CA SER A 192 -7.94 -16.38 12.20
C SER A 192 -8.49 -17.72 12.60
N VAL A 193 -9.68 -17.68 13.18
CA VAL A 193 -10.45 -18.86 13.58
C VAL A 193 -11.84 -18.72 13.01
N GLY A 194 -12.42 -19.84 12.58
CA GLY A 194 -13.76 -19.77 12.03
C GLY A 194 -14.40 -21.15 11.90
N ARG A 195 -15.62 -21.10 11.43
CA ARG A 195 -16.41 -22.31 11.17
C ARG A 195 -16.85 -22.33 9.71
N ASN A 196 -16.66 -23.48 9.08
CA ASN A 196 -17.12 -23.74 7.72
C ASN A 196 -17.90 -25.05 7.74
N THR A 197 -19.21 -24.95 7.83
CA THR A 197 -20.11 -26.11 7.92
C THR A 197 -21.09 -26.06 6.77
N GLN A 198 -21.19 -27.14 6.02
CA GLN A 198 -22.18 -27.25 4.96
C GLN A 198 -23.58 -27.06 5.57
N ASP A 199 -24.44 -26.38 4.87
CA ASP A 199 -25.85 -26.14 5.22
C ASP A 199 -26.09 -25.25 6.46
N LYS A 200 -25.03 -24.67 7.03
CA LYS A 200 -25.15 -23.77 8.19
C LYS A 200 -24.40 -22.48 7.93
N ASN A 201 -24.37 -21.62 8.93
CA ASN A 201 -23.62 -20.39 8.85
C ASN A 201 -22.10 -20.64 8.76
N VAL A 202 -21.44 -19.82 7.98
CA VAL A 202 -19.98 -19.72 7.92
C VAL A 202 -19.58 -18.41 8.55
N TRP A 203 -18.58 -18.44 9.41
CA TRP A 203 -18.03 -17.21 9.96
C TRP A 203 -16.55 -17.37 10.21
N ASP A 204 -15.85 -16.24 10.20
CA ASP A 204 -14.45 -16.19 10.61
C ASP A 204 -14.16 -14.87 11.34
N LEU A 205 -13.30 -14.99 12.34
CA LEU A 205 -12.75 -13.89 13.11
C LEU A 205 -11.24 -13.88 12.88
N ALA A 206 -10.69 -12.71 12.55
CA ALA A 206 -9.27 -12.57 12.24
C ALA A 206 -8.69 -11.39 12.99
N ILE A 207 -7.45 -11.54 13.46
CA ILE A 207 -6.66 -10.45 14.00
C ILE A 207 -5.33 -10.40 13.25
N GLN A 208 -4.88 -9.20 12.93
CA GLN A 208 -3.60 -8.96 12.27
C GLN A 208 -2.85 -7.84 12.98
N TYR A 209 -1.56 -8.05 13.13
CA TYR A 209 -0.60 -7.06 13.60
C TYR A 209 0.43 -6.82 12.50
N ALA A 210 0.68 -5.57 12.19
CA ALA A 210 1.73 -5.17 11.25
C ALA A 210 2.62 -4.12 11.92
N SER A 211 3.92 -4.20 11.70
CA SER A 211 4.87 -3.26 12.29
C SER A 211 6.00 -2.97 11.31
N SER A 212 6.47 -1.72 11.33
CA SER A 212 7.63 -1.29 10.55
C SER A 212 8.34 -0.16 11.31
N ASN A 213 9.67 -0.22 11.36
CA ASN A 213 10.46 0.76 12.13
C ASN A 213 10.99 1.85 11.20
N TRP A 214 10.21 2.91 11.03
CA TRP A 214 10.55 4.02 10.14
C TRP A 214 11.62 4.96 10.72
N THR A 215 12.07 4.76 11.97
CA THR A 215 13.21 5.52 12.47
C THR A 215 14.50 5.20 11.71
N THR A 216 14.54 4.08 11.00
CA THR A 216 15.68 3.70 10.16
C THR A 216 15.55 4.22 8.73
N PHE A 217 14.42 4.84 8.39
CA PHE A 217 14.22 5.44 7.08
C PHE A 217 15.21 6.58 6.90
N ASN A 218 15.90 6.56 5.78
CA ASN A 218 16.81 7.62 5.39
C ASN A 218 16.48 8.00 3.96
N ASP A 219 16.16 9.26 3.75
CA ASP A 219 15.86 9.83 2.44
C ASP A 219 16.81 10.98 2.10
N ASP A 220 18.04 10.94 2.59
CA ASP A 220 19.03 12.01 2.48
C ASP A 220 19.18 12.54 1.04
N GLN A 221 18.82 11.73 0.08
CA GLN A 221 18.95 12.11 -1.33
C GLN A 221 17.72 11.69 -2.15
N LEU A 222 16.54 11.60 -1.53
CA LEU A 222 15.33 11.40 -2.32
C LEU A 222 14.97 12.69 -3.08
N PHE A 223 15.02 13.81 -2.38
CA PHE A 223 14.92 15.13 -3.01
C PHE A 223 16.06 16.01 -2.49
N LEU A 224 16.83 16.57 -3.39
CA LEU A 224 17.98 17.39 -3.04
C LEU A 224 17.53 18.66 -2.30
N ASN A 225 18.36 19.10 -1.35
CA ASN A 225 18.17 20.33 -0.57
C ASN A 225 16.90 20.38 0.27
N GLN A 226 16.44 19.22 0.79
CA GLN A 226 15.30 19.16 1.69
C GLN A 226 15.71 18.71 3.09
N THR A 227 14.95 19.19 4.08
CA THR A 227 15.13 18.81 5.48
C THR A 227 14.27 17.59 5.78
N ASN A 228 14.89 16.55 6.28
CA ASN A 228 14.18 15.32 6.64
C ASN A 228 13.33 15.52 7.89
N LEU A 229 12.10 15.05 7.84
CA LEU A 229 11.22 15.01 9.00
C LEU A 229 11.50 13.77 9.84
N PRO A 230 11.50 13.87 11.16
CA PRO A 230 11.69 12.69 11.99
C PRO A 230 10.50 11.73 11.84
N LEU A 231 10.80 10.46 11.58
CA LEU A 231 9.79 9.41 11.50
C LEU A 231 9.91 8.48 12.69
N GLY A 232 8.77 7.94 13.12
CA GLY A 232 8.67 6.98 14.22
C GLY A 232 8.40 5.56 13.73
N SER A 233 8.18 4.66 14.67
CA SER A 233 7.72 3.31 14.33
C SER A 233 6.24 3.33 13.97
N SER A 234 5.87 2.59 12.93
CA SER A 234 4.46 2.39 12.61
C SER A 234 3.99 1.03 13.12
N GLU A 235 2.78 1.01 13.65
CA GLU A 235 2.14 -0.20 14.13
C GLU A 235 0.67 -0.20 13.72
N GLN A 236 0.16 -1.35 13.32
CA GLN A 236 -1.25 -1.46 12.95
C GLN A 236 -1.85 -2.75 13.51
N TRP A 237 -2.94 -2.60 14.22
CA TRP A 237 -3.81 -3.69 14.65
C TRP A 237 -5.09 -3.66 13.83
N THR A 238 -5.47 -4.80 13.29
CA THR A 238 -6.72 -4.95 12.53
C THR A 238 -7.48 -6.15 13.05
N LEU A 239 -8.75 -5.96 13.39
CA LEU A 239 -9.69 -7.00 13.77
C LEU A 239 -10.75 -7.10 12.68
N GLY A 240 -10.99 -8.30 12.16
CA GLY A 240 -11.99 -8.54 11.13
C GLY A 240 -12.94 -9.67 11.51
N TYR A 241 -14.22 -9.47 11.28
CA TYR A 241 -15.25 -10.48 11.45
C TYR A 241 -16.06 -10.60 10.18
N ARG A 242 -16.34 -11.81 9.77
CA ARG A 242 -17.16 -12.09 8.59
C ARG A 242 -18.14 -13.19 8.88
N ILE A 243 -19.38 -13.06 8.41
CA ILE A 243 -20.42 -14.08 8.57
C ILE A 243 -21.28 -14.16 7.29
N THR A 244 -21.53 -15.40 6.89
CA THR A 244 -22.59 -15.75 5.92
C THR A 244 -23.61 -16.60 6.65
N PRO A 245 -24.81 -16.09 6.92
CA PRO A 245 -25.76 -16.81 7.77
C PRO A 245 -26.21 -18.15 7.20
N SER A 246 -26.25 -18.32 5.90
CA SER A 246 -26.61 -19.58 5.26
C SER A 246 -25.87 -19.83 3.97
N LEU A 247 -25.28 -21.02 3.84
CA LEU A 247 -24.70 -21.50 2.56
C LEU A 247 -25.66 -22.40 1.80
N ASP A 248 -26.90 -22.54 2.25
CA ASP A 248 -27.90 -23.40 1.59
C ASP A 248 -28.45 -22.69 0.33
N TRP A 249 -27.72 -22.80 -0.75
CA TRP A 249 -28.06 -22.18 -2.03
C TRP A 249 -29.29 -22.81 -2.70
N ALA A 250 -29.53 -24.09 -2.43
CA ALA A 250 -30.63 -24.83 -3.03
C ALA A 250 -31.99 -24.46 -2.43
N ASN A 251 -31.99 -23.93 -1.21
CA ASN A 251 -33.24 -23.59 -0.51
C ASN A 251 -33.76 -22.23 -1.00
N THR A 252 -34.76 -22.28 -1.87
CA THR A 252 -35.39 -21.08 -2.43
C THR A 252 -36.20 -20.29 -1.39
N ASN A 253 -36.56 -20.90 -0.27
CA ASN A 253 -37.30 -20.23 0.79
C ASN A 253 -36.43 -19.30 1.64
N LYS A 254 -35.10 -19.40 1.55
CA LYS A 254 -34.20 -18.51 2.27
C LYS A 254 -33.97 -17.23 1.48
N SER A 255 -34.10 -16.09 2.16
CA SER A 255 -33.95 -14.78 1.53
C SER A 255 -32.50 -14.57 1.05
N VAL A 256 -32.33 -13.68 0.09
CA VAL A 256 -31.02 -13.28 -0.44
C VAL A 256 -30.13 -12.76 0.71
N PHE A 257 -30.72 -12.07 1.67
CA PHE A 257 -29.98 -11.54 2.80
C PHE A 257 -29.40 -12.66 3.69
N ALA A 258 -30.10 -13.79 3.83
CA ALA A 258 -29.57 -14.93 4.57
C ALA A 258 -28.35 -15.57 3.87
N LYS A 259 -28.25 -15.40 2.55
CA LYS A 259 -27.14 -15.92 1.73
C LYS A 259 -26.05 -14.87 1.50
N SER A 260 -26.26 -13.62 1.93
CA SER A 260 -25.29 -12.54 1.81
C SER A 260 -24.16 -12.68 2.81
N ASN A 261 -23.00 -12.17 2.44
CA ASN A 261 -21.82 -12.15 3.30
C ASN A 261 -21.71 -10.77 3.93
N TYR A 262 -21.66 -10.73 5.25
CA TYR A 262 -21.52 -9.51 6.05
C TYR A 262 -20.12 -9.49 6.66
N SER A 263 -19.44 -8.37 6.52
CA SER A 263 -18.11 -8.18 7.08
C SER A 263 -18.05 -6.91 7.92
N PHE A 264 -17.27 -6.98 8.98
CA PHE A 264 -17.03 -5.87 9.90
C PHE A 264 -15.56 -5.86 10.26
N GLY A 265 -14.98 -4.65 10.31
CA GLY A 265 -13.57 -4.50 10.63
C GLY A 265 -13.30 -3.29 11.49
N LEU A 266 -12.35 -3.44 12.40
CA LEU A 266 -11.80 -2.37 13.22
C LEU A 266 -10.30 -2.27 12.96
N LYS A 267 -9.80 -1.06 12.89
CA LYS A 267 -8.39 -0.77 12.68
C LYS A 267 -7.93 0.27 13.70
N ARG A 268 -6.77 0.01 14.31
CA ARG A 268 -6.02 1.01 15.07
C ARG A 268 -4.62 1.05 14.49
N ALA A 269 -4.16 2.23 14.10
CA ALA A 269 -2.84 2.38 13.52
C ALA A 269 -2.11 3.56 14.17
N VAL A 270 -0.84 3.37 14.44
CA VAL A 270 0.11 4.41 14.80
C VAL A 270 0.90 4.73 13.53
N SER A 271 0.83 5.97 13.09
CA SER A 271 1.53 6.41 11.87
C SER A 271 3.01 6.62 12.18
N GLU A 272 3.83 6.39 11.17
CA GLU A 272 5.24 6.75 11.18
C GLU A 272 5.47 8.26 11.22
N VAL A 273 4.50 9.05 10.74
CA VAL A 273 4.63 10.52 10.74
C VAL A 273 4.48 11.05 12.15
N MET A 274 5.45 11.85 12.57
CA MET A 274 5.45 12.48 13.89
C MET A 274 5.16 13.97 13.77
N LEU A 275 4.20 14.45 14.55
CA LEU A 275 3.87 15.88 14.65
C LEU A 275 4.20 16.35 16.07
N GLN A 276 5.10 17.30 16.20
CA GLN A 276 5.58 17.78 17.50
C GLN A 276 6.04 16.64 18.43
N ASN A 277 6.82 15.70 17.88
CA ASN A 277 7.34 14.51 18.57
C ASN A 277 6.25 13.54 19.06
N LYS A 278 5.04 13.60 18.51
CA LYS A 278 3.95 12.65 18.80
C LYS A 278 3.50 11.94 17.54
N SER A 279 3.41 10.64 17.60
CA SER A 279 2.89 9.84 16.48
C SER A 279 1.39 10.05 16.32
N LEU A 280 0.94 10.09 15.08
CA LEU A 280 -0.49 10.23 14.77
C LEU A 280 -1.19 8.89 14.96
N LEU A 281 -2.32 8.92 15.65
CA LEU A 281 -3.18 7.74 15.86
C LEU A 281 -4.34 7.78 14.86
N ASN A 282 -4.57 6.67 14.20
CA ASN A 282 -5.65 6.50 13.22
C ASN A 282 -6.54 5.35 13.64
N TYR A 283 -7.84 5.58 13.71
CA TYR A 283 -8.85 4.55 13.98
C TYR A 283 -9.76 4.43 12.77
N GLY A 284 -10.07 3.19 12.39
CA GLY A 284 -10.95 2.94 11.26
C GLY A 284 -12.00 1.90 11.59
N ILE A 285 -13.18 2.08 11.05
CA ILE A 285 -14.30 1.13 11.09
C ILE A 285 -14.70 0.84 9.65
N ASN A 286 -14.81 -0.42 9.31
CA ASN A 286 -15.21 -0.87 7.99
C ASN A 286 -16.42 -1.78 8.09
N PHE A 287 -17.35 -1.63 7.18
CA PHE A 287 -18.52 -2.50 7.05
C PHE A 287 -18.69 -2.86 5.59
N GLY A 288 -18.99 -4.12 5.32
CA GLY A 288 -19.20 -4.59 3.94
C GLY A 288 -20.33 -5.60 3.85
N VAL A 289 -21.06 -5.55 2.76
CA VAL A 289 -22.08 -6.53 2.42
C VAL A 289 -21.83 -7.00 0.99
N SER A 290 -21.73 -8.32 0.79
CA SER A 290 -21.62 -8.92 -0.54
C SER A 290 -22.87 -9.73 -0.79
N ILE A 291 -23.64 -9.31 -1.79
CA ILE A 291 -24.91 -9.95 -2.15
C ILE A 291 -24.65 -10.89 -3.32
N PRO A 292 -24.99 -12.18 -3.19
CA PRO A 292 -24.81 -13.11 -4.30
C PRO A 292 -25.85 -12.83 -5.39
N MET A 293 -25.39 -12.65 -6.62
CA MET A 293 -26.26 -12.55 -7.78
C MET A 293 -26.42 -13.93 -8.39
N LEU A 294 -27.62 -14.47 -8.34
CA LEU A 294 -27.94 -15.73 -8.99
C LEU A 294 -27.98 -15.48 -10.50
N SER A 295 -27.02 -15.99 -11.24
CA SER A 295 -27.17 -16.07 -12.68
C SER A 295 -28.20 -17.17 -12.97
N SER A 296 -29.35 -16.83 -13.54
CA SER A 296 -30.26 -17.82 -14.11
C SER A 296 -29.53 -18.45 -15.31
N ARG A 297 -29.10 -19.70 -15.25
CA ARG A 297 -28.78 -20.50 -16.39
C ARG A 297 -30.12 -20.85 -17.07
N SER A 298 -30.53 -20.12 -18.06
CA SER A 298 -31.57 -20.55 -18.98
C SER A 298 -30.99 -21.71 -19.78
N UNK A 299 -31.51 -22.80 -19.43
CA UNK A 299 -31.12 -23.91 -20.16
C UNK A 299 -31.85 -23.90 -21.48
N UNK A 300 -31.37 -23.78 -22.29
CA UNK A 300 -31.99 -23.96 -23.52
C UNK A 300 -31.84 -25.24 -23.98
#